data_4c9e34639fd16990de7b9a9f35fbc16c
#
_entry.id   4c9e34639fd16990de7b9a9f35fbc16c
#
_cell.length_a   1.000
_cell.length_b   1.000
_cell.length_c   1.000
_cell.angle_alpha   90.00
_cell.angle_beta   90.00
_cell.angle_gamma   90.00
#
_symmetry.space_group_name_H-M   'P 1'
#
loop_
_entity.id
_entity.type
_entity.pdbx_description
1 polymer ?
#
loop_
_entity_poly.entity_id
_entity_poly.type
_entity_poly.pdbx_seq_one_letter_code
_entity_poly.pdbx_strand_id
1 'polypeptide(L)'
;DNNDPSNPTVQWNNGHFMHQFTYFIGEVNFYYITSNEEKKIAVMNTGDSMYITPFVPHSFATRKGAKQNGLILALTYGGKLTGDTQQELSALSENLGSEFALDFSTKEKASASLLRYHREIANLSVEELSKRTGISKDVIQDFETEKKIPSYSDIEKIANALTVNIRDLLPNDKIEQKVIVKHYNEGRQWFYPEKTKEYEFLELASTIALPHSKAFEVQINNLINQDFDL
;
A
#
# COMPACT_ATOMS: atom_id res chain seq x y z
N ASP A 1 -20.52 11.15 -22.41
CA ASP A 1 -20.53 9.69 -22.41
C ASP A 1 -19.91 9.18 -21.11
N ASN A 2 -20.62 8.31 -20.36
CA ASN A 2 -20.11 7.74 -19.12
C ASN A 2 -18.88 6.84 -19.30
N ASN A 3 -18.51 6.55 -20.53
CA ASN A 3 -17.37 5.70 -20.86
C ASN A 3 -16.10 6.50 -21.22
N ASP A 4 -16.17 7.82 -21.14
CA ASP A 4 -15.04 8.71 -21.44
C ASP A 4 -14.45 9.28 -20.13
N PRO A 5 -13.21 8.96 -19.75
CA PRO A 5 -12.57 9.51 -18.56
C PRO A 5 -12.37 11.02 -18.62
N SER A 6 -12.36 11.62 -19.80
CA SER A 6 -12.26 13.07 -19.98
C SER A 6 -13.59 13.80 -19.81
N ASN A 7 -14.70 13.05 -19.65
CA ASN A 7 -16.03 13.63 -19.49
C ASN A 7 -16.08 14.55 -18.25
N PRO A 8 -16.45 15.82 -18.39
CA PRO A 8 -16.50 16.76 -17.28
C PRO A 8 -17.53 16.40 -16.19
N THR A 9 -18.45 15.47 -16.46
CA THR A 9 -19.43 14.98 -15.48
C THR A 9 -18.86 13.95 -14.51
N VAL A 10 -17.66 13.41 -14.77
CA VAL A 10 -16.98 12.52 -13.82
C VAL A 10 -16.46 13.33 -12.65
N GLN A 11 -17.03 13.07 -11.48
CA GLN A 11 -16.56 13.68 -10.23
C GLN A 11 -15.40 12.88 -9.69
N TRP A 12 -14.22 13.47 -9.71
CA TRP A 12 -13.00 12.89 -9.18
C TRP A 12 -12.90 13.16 -7.69
N ASN A 13 -12.54 12.14 -6.90
CA ASN A 13 -11.96 12.39 -5.58
C ASN A 13 -10.46 12.73 -5.72
N ASN A 14 -9.89 13.28 -4.68
CA ASN A 14 -8.46 13.62 -4.65
C ASN A 14 -7.57 12.42 -4.25
N GLY A 15 -8.13 11.20 -4.25
CA GLY A 15 -7.53 10.06 -3.58
C GLY A 15 -7.69 10.16 -2.06
N HIS A 16 -7.40 9.09 -1.37
CA HIS A 16 -7.40 9.04 0.10
C HIS A 16 -6.07 8.48 0.61
N PHE A 17 -5.77 8.73 1.87
CA PHE A 17 -4.52 8.32 2.52
C PHE A 17 -4.39 6.80 2.67
N MET A 18 -5.47 6.05 2.52
CA MET A 18 -5.51 4.62 2.77
C MET A 18 -5.46 3.83 1.47
N HIS A 19 -4.98 2.59 1.56
CA HIS A 19 -5.16 1.59 0.51
C HIS A 19 -6.64 1.23 0.39
N GLN A 20 -7.10 0.91 -0.80
CA GLN A 20 -8.47 0.45 -1.02
C GLN A 20 -8.49 -0.80 -1.89
N PHE A 21 -9.19 -1.81 -1.40
CA PHE A 21 -9.67 -2.94 -2.19
C PHE A 21 -11.16 -2.70 -2.51
N THR A 22 -11.58 -3.05 -3.72
CA THR A 22 -13.00 -2.98 -4.13
C THR A 22 -13.40 -4.22 -4.90
N TYR A 23 -14.55 -4.77 -4.53
CA TYR A 23 -15.23 -5.83 -5.26
C TYR A 23 -16.46 -5.24 -5.96
N PHE A 24 -16.73 -5.67 -7.19
CA PHE A 24 -17.79 -5.12 -8.04
C PHE A 24 -18.94 -6.08 -8.20
N ILE A 25 -20.16 -5.53 -8.16
CA ILE A 25 -21.41 -6.23 -8.41
C ILE A 25 -22.20 -5.41 -9.45
N GLY A 26 -22.66 -6.06 -10.52
CA GLY A 26 -23.32 -5.38 -11.64
C GLY A 26 -22.32 -4.74 -12.60
N GLU A 27 -22.79 -3.77 -13.36
CA GLU A 27 -22.02 -3.15 -14.44
C GLU A 27 -21.55 -1.74 -14.02
N VAL A 28 -20.28 -1.61 -13.69
CA VAL A 28 -19.64 -0.40 -13.14
C VAL A 28 -18.50 0.06 -14.06
N ASN A 29 -18.39 1.35 -14.26
CA ASN A 29 -17.17 1.97 -14.77
C ASN A 29 -16.33 2.49 -13.60
N PHE A 30 -15.10 2.07 -13.55
CA PHE A 30 -14.10 2.54 -12.61
C PHE A 30 -13.16 3.50 -13.32
N TYR A 31 -13.13 4.75 -12.87
CA TYR A 31 -12.29 5.81 -13.41
C TYR A 31 -11.12 6.04 -12.46
N TYR A 32 -9.91 6.21 -13.00
CA TYR A 32 -8.73 6.51 -12.20
C TYR A 32 -7.70 7.33 -12.96
N ILE A 33 -6.84 8.01 -12.21
CA ILE A 33 -5.72 8.77 -12.76
C ILE A 33 -4.43 8.04 -12.40
N THR A 34 -3.60 7.75 -13.40
CA THR A 34 -2.31 7.09 -13.20
C THR A 34 -1.28 8.07 -12.64
N SER A 35 -0.13 7.54 -12.19
CA SER A 35 1.02 8.36 -11.76
C SER A 35 1.55 9.30 -12.85
N ASN A 36 1.28 9.01 -14.12
CA ASN A 36 1.62 9.87 -15.27
C ASN A 36 0.50 10.85 -15.64
N GLU A 37 -0.45 11.08 -14.73
CA GLU A 37 -1.60 11.98 -14.92
C GLU A 37 -2.56 11.56 -16.06
N GLU A 38 -2.45 10.34 -16.56
CA GLU A 38 -3.38 9.82 -17.57
C GLU A 38 -4.69 9.40 -16.91
N LYS A 39 -5.79 9.89 -17.46
CA LYS A 39 -7.15 9.48 -17.08
C LYS A 39 -7.50 8.17 -17.78
N LYS A 40 -7.86 7.15 -16.99
CA LYS A 40 -8.23 5.82 -17.48
C LYS A 40 -9.58 5.37 -16.96
N ILE A 41 -10.15 4.43 -17.69
CA ILE A 41 -11.39 3.75 -17.33
C ILE A 41 -11.16 2.24 -17.39
N ALA A 42 -11.61 1.53 -16.36
CA ALA A 42 -11.76 0.08 -16.37
C ALA A 42 -13.25 -0.27 -16.36
N VAL A 43 -13.64 -1.18 -17.24
CA VAL A 43 -15.02 -1.67 -17.36
C VAL A 43 -15.15 -2.88 -16.46
N MET A 44 -15.91 -2.74 -15.37
CA MET A 44 -16.03 -3.74 -14.31
C MET A 44 -17.39 -4.43 -14.36
N ASN A 45 -17.40 -5.72 -14.07
CA ASN A 45 -18.60 -6.55 -13.99
C ASN A 45 -18.65 -7.26 -12.62
N THR A 46 -19.73 -7.96 -12.34
CA THR A 46 -19.83 -8.78 -11.12
C THR A 46 -18.68 -9.78 -11.04
N GLY A 47 -18.03 -9.86 -9.88
CA GLY A 47 -16.87 -10.71 -9.63
C GLY A 47 -15.52 -10.06 -9.91
N ASP A 48 -15.49 -8.94 -10.64
CA ASP A 48 -14.26 -8.19 -10.84
C ASP A 48 -13.83 -7.51 -9.55
N SER A 49 -12.55 -7.26 -9.43
CA SER A 49 -11.97 -6.60 -8.27
C SER A 49 -10.89 -5.60 -8.66
N MET A 50 -10.65 -4.63 -7.80
CA MET A 50 -9.51 -3.72 -7.96
C MET A 50 -8.84 -3.44 -6.63
N TYR A 51 -7.59 -3.05 -6.71
CA TYR A 51 -6.80 -2.53 -5.61
C TYR A 51 -6.12 -1.24 -6.06
N ILE A 52 -6.16 -0.22 -5.19
CA ILE A 52 -5.45 1.04 -5.39
C ILE A 52 -4.59 1.37 -4.17
N THR A 53 -3.41 1.92 -4.47
CA THR A 53 -2.52 2.49 -3.45
C THR A 53 -3.05 3.84 -2.95
N PRO A 54 -2.50 4.39 -1.83
CA PRO A 54 -2.86 5.73 -1.37
C PRO A 54 -2.73 6.81 -2.46
N PHE A 55 -3.54 7.84 -2.35
CA PHE A 55 -3.53 9.07 -3.14
C PHE A 55 -3.85 8.92 -4.64
N VAL A 56 -4.33 7.78 -5.10
CA VAL A 56 -4.82 7.62 -6.48
C VAL A 56 -6.19 8.29 -6.61
N PRO A 57 -6.34 9.35 -7.42
CA PRO A 57 -7.65 9.93 -7.71
C PRO A 57 -8.50 8.93 -8.49
N HIS A 58 -9.74 8.75 -8.05
CA HIS A 58 -10.63 7.77 -8.68
C HIS A 58 -12.10 8.15 -8.54
N SER A 59 -12.95 7.44 -9.28
CA SER A 59 -14.40 7.57 -9.22
C SER A 59 -15.08 6.32 -9.75
N PHE A 60 -16.36 6.17 -9.43
CA PHE A 60 -17.19 5.06 -9.89
C PHE A 60 -18.50 5.59 -10.46
N ALA A 61 -19.00 4.93 -11.49
CA ALA A 61 -20.33 5.19 -12.01
C ALA A 61 -20.97 3.90 -12.54
N THR A 62 -22.28 3.79 -12.44
CA THR A 62 -23.02 2.77 -13.16
C THR A 62 -22.82 2.98 -14.67
N ARG A 63 -22.54 1.92 -15.40
CA ARG A 63 -22.33 1.98 -16.84
C ARG A 63 -23.61 2.46 -17.55
N LYS A 64 -23.44 3.32 -18.52
CA LYS A 64 -24.56 3.78 -19.35
C LYS A 64 -25.19 2.60 -20.10
N GLY A 65 -26.49 2.41 -19.96
CA GLY A 65 -27.21 1.29 -20.54
C GLY A 65 -27.12 -0.01 -19.74
N ALA A 66 -26.57 0.02 -18.54
CA ALA A 66 -26.55 -1.12 -17.64
C ALA A 66 -27.98 -1.60 -17.33
N LYS A 67 -28.15 -2.92 -17.27
CA LYS A 67 -29.44 -3.53 -16.91
C LYS A 67 -29.73 -3.47 -15.42
N GLN A 68 -28.67 -3.34 -14.61
CA GLN A 68 -28.72 -3.27 -13.14
C GLN A 68 -27.83 -2.14 -12.66
N ASN A 69 -28.25 -1.50 -11.57
CA ASN A 69 -27.40 -0.54 -10.89
C ASN A 69 -26.12 -1.24 -10.39
N GLY A 70 -24.99 -0.60 -10.60
CA GLY A 70 -23.73 -1.08 -10.06
C GLY A 70 -23.68 -0.87 -8.56
N LEU A 71 -23.10 -1.85 -7.86
CA LEU A 71 -22.75 -1.78 -6.45
C LEU A 71 -21.27 -2.07 -6.30
N ILE A 72 -20.63 -1.37 -5.37
CA ILE A 72 -19.24 -1.63 -4.96
C ILE A 72 -19.19 -1.99 -3.49
N LEU A 73 -18.39 -2.99 -3.16
CA LEU A 73 -17.95 -3.26 -1.79
C LEU A 73 -16.52 -2.76 -1.65
N ALA A 74 -16.34 -1.60 -1.05
CA ALA A 74 -15.04 -0.98 -0.87
C ALA A 74 -14.53 -1.17 0.56
N LEU A 75 -13.33 -1.69 0.70
CA LEU A 75 -12.60 -1.80 1.94
C LEU A 75 -11.38 -0.88 1.89
N THR A 76 -11.34 0.10 2.79
CA THR A 76 -10.18 0.97 2.96
C THR A 76 -9.43 0.60 4.22
N TYR A 77 -8.12 0.50 4.12
CA TYR A 77 -7.26 0.12 5.23
C TYR A 77 -5.87 0.73 5.09
N GLY A 78 -5.23 0.95 6.22
CA GLY A 78 -3.88 1.49 6.31
C GLY A 78 -3.05 0.73 7.31
N GLY A 79 -1.78 1.06 7.38
CA GLY A 79 -0.86 0.50 8.36
C GLY A 79 -1.23 0.94 9.78
N LYS A 80 -1.03 0.04 10.74
CA LYS A 80 -1.29 0.30 12.15
C LYS A 80 -0.05 0.80 12.89
N LEU A 81 1.13 0.62 12.30
CA LEU A 81 2.41 1.02 12.88
C LEU A 81 2.89 2.34 12.26
N THR A 82 3.66 3.10 13.01
CA THR A 82 4.22 4.38 12.55
C THR A 82 4.99 4.24 11.22
N GLY A 83 5.77 3.16 11.07
CA GLY A 83 6.50 2.87 9.82
C GLY A 83 5.59 2.60 8.62
N ASP A 84 4.41 2.03 8.84
CA ASP A 84 3.44 1.78 7.75
C ASP A 84 2.83 3.10 7.25
N THR A 85 2.50 4.02 8.16
CA THR A 85 2.04 5.38 7.81
C THR A 85 3.08 6.14 7.01
N GLN A 86 4.34 6.03 7.38
CA GLN A 86 5.46 6.65 6.67
C GLN A 86 5.62 6.05 5.27
N GLN A 87 5.46 4.74 5.13
CA GLN A 87 5.45 4.08 3.84
C GLN A 87 4.30 4.55 2.95
N GLU A 88 3.11 4.75 3.52
CA GLU A 88 1.96 5.29 2.79
C GLU A 88 2.22 6.73 2.32
N LEU A 89 2.87 7.56 3.14
CA LEU A 89 3.31 8.90 2.76
C LEU A 89 4.32 8.90 1.59
N SER A 90 5.09 7.83 1.42
CA SER A 90 6.01 7.70 0.29
C SER A 90 5.32 7.67 -1.08
N ALA A 91 4.01 7.41 -1.12
CA ALA A 91 3.22 7.48 -2.35
C ALA A 91 2.94 8.92 -2.82
N LEU A 92 3.20 9.92 -1.96
CA LEU A 92 3.11 11.33 -2.35
C LEU A 92 4.19 11.69 -3.38
N SER A 93 3.91 12.73 -4.17
CA SER A 93 4.91 13.29 -5.07
C SER A 93 6.12 13.85 -4.29
N GLU A 94 7.29 13.90 -4.93
CA GLU A 94 8.52 14.41 -4.31
C GLU A 94 8.36 15.83 -3.74
N ASN A 95 7.60 16.68 -4.44
CA ASN A 95 7.34 18.05 -3.99
C ASN A 95 6.55 18.12 -2.68
N LEU A 96 5.62 17.20 -2.47
CA LEU A 96 4.85 17.12 -1.22
C LEU A 96 5.59 16.33 -0.15
N GLY A 97 6.39 15.34 -0.53
CA GLY A 97 7.19 14.53 0.40
C GLY A 97 8.21 15.38 1.18
N SER A 98 8.77 16.42 0.57
CA SER A 98 9.74 17.32 1.21
C SER A 98 9.13 18.21 2.31
N GLU A 99 7.81 18.38 2.33
CA GLU A 99 7.11 19.15 3.37
C GLU A 99 6.98 18.38 4.71
N PHE A 100 7.30 17.11 4.72
CA PHE A 100 7.24 16.29 5.93
C PHE A 100 8.62 16.15 6.57
N ALA A 101 8.64 16.06 7.89
CA ALA A 101 9.88 15.86 8.67
C ALA A 101 10.65 14.58 8.28
N LEU A 102 9.98 13.63 7.66
CA LEU A 102 10.53 12.39 7.14
C LEU A 102 10.37 12.37 5.62
N ASP A 103 11.48 12.34 4.91
CA ASP A 103 11.50 12.32 3.44
C ASP A 103 11.69 10.89 2.92
N PHE A 104 10.63 10.31 2.36
CA PHE A 104 10.63 8.96 1.76
C PHE A 104 10.76 8.97 0.23
N SER A 105 11.15 10.08 -0.36
CA SER A 105 11.26 10.20 -1.82
C SER A 105 12.33 9.29 -2.43
N THR A 106 13.43 9.06 -1.70
CA THR A 106 14.45 8.05 -2.04
C THR A 106 14.85 7.22 -0.82
N LYS A 107 15.52 6.07 -1.02
CA LYS A 107 16.03 5.24 0.10
C LYS A 107 17.06 5.97 0.94
N GLU A 108 17.92 6.75 0.30
CA GLU A 108 18.96 7.54 0.95
C GLU A 108 18.34 8.58 1.89
N LYS A 109 17.39 9.35 1.37
CA LYS A 109 16.66 10.38 2.13
C LYS A 109 15.83 9.76 3.26
N ALA A 110 15.15 8.66 2.99
CA ALA A 110 14.39 7.93 4.00
C ALA A 110 15.30 7.44 5.14
N SER A 111 16.43 6.81 4.82
CA SER A 111 17.39 6.34 5.81
C SER A 111 17.97 7.49 6.65
N ALA A 112 18.36 8.57 6.01
CA ALA A 112 18.94 9.74 6.67
C ALA A 112 17.92 10.43 7.59
N SER A 113 16.69 10.64 7.10
CA SER A 113 15.65 11.30 7.88
C SER A 113 15.16 10.47 9.05
N LEU A 114 15.02 9.14 8.91
CA LEU A 114 14.67 8.22 9.99
C LEU A 114 15.73 8.24 11.10
N LEU A 115 17.01 8.14 10.73
CA LEU A 115 18.10 8.15 11.70
C LEU A 115 18.10 9.46 12.50
N ARG A 116 18.08 10.60 11.82
CA ARG A 116 18.07 11.92 12.43
C ARG A 116 16.85 12.09 13.35
N TYR A 117 15.67 11.74 12.87
CA TYR A 117 14.40 11.84 13.61
C TYR A 117 14.47 11.07 14.93
N HIS A 118 14.86 9.80 14.90
CA HIS A 118 14.93 8.98 16.11
C HIS A 118 16.05 9.43 17.07
N ARG A 119 17.18 9.92 16.55
CA ARG A 119 18.23 10.51 17.37
C ARG A 119 17.75 11.79 18.08
N GLU A 120 17.05 12.66 17.37
CA GLU A 120 16.55 13.92 17.93
C GLU A 120 15.46 13.69 18.98
N ILE A 121 14.53 12.77 18.75
CA ILE A 121 13.54 12.38 19.76
C ILE A 121 14.21 11.81 21.00
N ALA A 122 15.29 11.04 20.84
CA ALA A 122 16.07 10.53 21.97
C ALA A 122 16.91 11.63 22.67
N ASN A 123 16.89 12.87 22.19
CA ASN A 123 17.71 13.99 22.65
C ASN A 123 19.21 13.68 22.67
N LEU A 124 19.70 12.93 21.68
CA LEU A 124 21.12 12.59 21.56
C LEU A 124 21.82 13.50 20.56
N SER A 125 23.01 14.00 20.92
CA SER A 125 23.93 14.57 19.97
C SER A 125 24.57 13.48 19.10
N VAL A 126 25.13 13.86 17.95
CA VAL A 126 25.89 12.93 17.09
C VAL A 126 27.09 12.35 17.85
N GLU A 127 27.75 13.16 18.69
CA GLU A 127 28.86 12.75 19.54
C GLU A 127 28.43 11.65 20.54
N GLU A 128 27.27 11.83 21.17
CA GLU A 128 26.77 10.86 22.15
C GLU A 128 26.34 9.55 21.46
N LEU A 129 25.69 9.66 20.29
CA LEU A 129 25.36 8.48 19.50
C LEU A 129 26.63 7.74 19.04
N SER A 130 27.68 8.48 18.62
CA SER A 130 28.98 7.91 18.26
C SER A 130 29.59 7.10 19.41
N LYS A 131 29.58 7.65 20.64
CA LYS A 131 30.07 6.95 21.82
C LYS A 131 29.30 5.66 22.11
N ARG A 132 27.97 5.70 22.00
CA ARG A 132 27.11 4.54 22.30
C ARG A 132 27.23 3.42 21.28
N THR A 133 27.42 3.79 20.00
CA THR A 133 27.45 2.82 18.89
C THR A 133 28.86 2.34 18.56
N GLY A 134 29.89 3.10 18.91
CA GLY A 134 31.25 2.91 18.44
C GLY A 134 31.46 3.29 16.95
N ILE A 135 30.45 3.87 16.30
CA ILE A 135 30.55 4.40 14.94
C ILE A 135 31.13 5.81 15.03
N SER A 136 32.10 6.15 14.15
CA SER A 136 32.69 7.49 14.18
C SER A 136 31.65 8.58 13.90
N LYS A 137 31.87 9.77 14.50
CA LYS A 137 31.01 10.93 14.28
C LYS A 137 30.82 11.27 12.81
N ASP A 138 31.90 11.28 12.04
CA ASP A 138 31.89 11.62 10.63
C ASP A 138 31.01 10.64 9.81
N VAL A 139 31.08 9.35 10.15
CA VAL A 139 30.25 8.31 9.51
C VAL A 139 28.76 8.50 9.86
N ILE A 140 28.43 8.83 11.10
CA ILE A 140 27.03 9.13 11.48
C ILE A 140 26.54 10.39 10.74
N GLN A 141 27.37 11.42 10.61
CA GLN A 141 27.03 12.62 9.84
C GLN A 141 26.84 12.30 8.36
N ASP A 142 27.63 11.41 7.78
CA ASP A 142 27.47 10.96 6.40
C ASP A 142 26.15 10.19 6.21
N PHE A 143 25.71 9.41 7.21
CA PHE A 143 24.40 8.78 7.19
C PHE A 143 23.27 9.80 7.23
N GLU A 144 23.33 10.81 8.11
CA GLU A 144 22.29 11.84 8.26
C GLU A 144 22.25 12.87 7.14
N THR A 145 23.31 12.94 6.33
CA THR A 145 23.43 13.86 5.17
C THR A 145 23.34 13.15 3.83
N GLU A 146 22.83 11.92 3.79
CA GLU A 146 22.57 11.13 2.56
C GLU A 146 23.82 10.72 1.78
N LYS A 147 25.02 11.00 2.30
CA LYS A 147 26.28 10.65 1.63
C LYS A 147 26.57 9.15 1.65
N LYS A 148 25.99 8.45 2.62
CA LYS A 148 26.19 7.02 2.80
C LYS A 148 24.93 6.39 3.41
N ILE A 149 24.55 5.22 2.91
CA ILE A 149 23.51 4.39 3.53
C ILE A 149 24.16 3.52 4.62
N PRO A 150 23.62 3.47 5.85
CA PRO A 150 24.11 2.58 6.89
C PRO A 150 24.01 1.10 6.48
N SER A 151 24.99 0.31 6.83
CA SER A 151 24.90 -1.15 6.74
C SER A 151 23.87 -1.69 7.75
N TYR A 152 23.37 -2.90 7.53
CA TYR A 152 22.46 -3.53 8.50
C TYR A 152 23.07 -3.60 9.91
N SER A 153 24.36 -3.91 10.03
CA SER A 153 25.08 -3.93 11.31
C SER A 153 25.18 -2.55 11.96
N ASP A 154 25.33 -1.48 11.16
CA ASP A 154 25.32 -0.12 11.68
C ASP A 154 23.92 0.26 12.19
N ILE A 155 22.88 -0.09 11.43
CA ILE A 155 21.47 0.16 11.82
C ILE A 155 21.15 -0.58 13.13
N GLU A 156 21.61 -1.84 13.28
CA GLU A 156 21.41 -2.61 14.52
C GLU A 156 22.05 -1.94 15.74
N LYS A 157 23.30 -1.46 15.61
CA LYS A 157 23.99 -0.72 16.67
C LYS A 157 23.27 0.57 17.04
N ILE A 158 22.80 1.30 16.01
CA ILE A 158 22.06 2.55 16.20
C ILE A 158 20.70 2.29 16.85
N ALA A 159 19.95 1.29 16.38
CA ALA A 159 18.67 0.91 16.97
C ALA A 159 18.80 0.57 18.47
N ASN A 160 19.82 -0.22 18.82
CA ASN A 160 20.12 -0.54 20.22
C ASN A 160 20.48 0.70 21.04
N ALA A 161 21.30 1.61 20.50
CA ALA A 161 21.71 2.84 21.19
C ALA A 161 20.55 3.82 21.38
N LEU A 162 19.58 3.83 20.47
CA LEU A 162 18.38 4.65 20.51
C LEU A 162 17.20 3.99 21.25
N THR A 163 17.31 2.69 21.57
CA THR A 163 16.23 1.89 22.18
C THR A 163 14.97 1.87 21.30
N VAL A 164 15.15 1.71 20.00
CA VAL A 164 14.08 1.56 19.00
C VAL A 164 14.17 0.20 18.32
N ASN A 165 13.09 -0.22 17.67
CA ASN A 165 13.13 -1.42 16.85
C ASN A 165 13.96 -1.14 15.59
N ILE A 166 14.80 -2.09 15.17
CA ILE A 166 15.59 -1.96 13.94
C ILE A 166 14.71 -1.65 12.72
N ARG A 167 13.48 -2.17 12.68
CA ARG A 167 12.49 -1.90 11.64
C ARG A 167 12.17 -0.40 11.53
N ASP A 168 12.19 0.34 12.63
CA ASP A 168 11.85 1.77 12.64
C ASP A 168 12.95 2.64 11.98
N LEU A 169 14.14 2.08 11.79
CA LEU A 169 15.28 2.73 11.12
C LEU A 169 15.51 2.22 9.68
N LEU A 170 14.83 1.14 9.28
CA LEU A 170 14.96 0.61 7.93
C LEU A 170 14.09 1.42 6.96
N PRO A 171 14.69 1.96 5.89
CA PRO A 171 13.89 2.63 4.87
C PRO A 171 13.00 1.61 4.16
N ASN A 172 11.72 1.90 4.13
CA ASN A 172 10.77 1.11 3.37
C ASN A 172 10.96 1.36 1.86
N ASP A 173 10.60 0.38 1.05
CA ASP A 173 10.49 0.60 -0.39
C ASP A 173 9.37 1.59 -0.67
N LYS A 174 9.61 2.53 -1.59
CA LYS A 174 8.61 3.50 -2.02
C LYS A 174 7.38 2.77 -2.55
N ILE A 175 6.21 3.16 -2.08
CA ILE A 175 4.95 2.70 -2.67
C ILE A 175 4.75 3.48 -3.97
N GLU A 176 4.89 2.82 -5.09
CA GLU A 176 4.46 3.37 -6.37
C GLU A 176 2.93 3.46 -6.38
N GLN A 177 2.40 4.59 -6.85
CA GLN A 177 0.97 4.71 -7.11
C GLN A 177 0.56 3.68 -8.16
N LYS A 178 -0.23 2.69 -7.74
CA LYS A 178 -0.67 1.59 -8.58
C LYS A 178 -2.17 1.38 -8.49
N VAL A 179 -2.73 1.10 -9.64
CA VAL A 179 -4.08 0.57 -9.78
C VAL A 179 -3.96 -0.83 -10.35
N ILE A 180 -4.47 -1.80 -9.64
CA ILE A 180 -4.52 -3.20 -10.07
C ILE A 180 -5.98 -3.54 -10.30
N VAL A 181 -6.32 -3.81 -11.56
CA VAL A 181 -7.63 -4.32 -11.97
C VAL A 181 -7.46 -5.81 -12.23
N LYS A 182 -8.38 -6.61 -11.72
CA LYS A 182 -8.41 -8.05 -11.94
C LYS A 182 -9.82 -8.48 -12.30
N HIS A 183 -10.00 -8.98 -13.50
CA HIS A 183 -11.26 -9.54 -13.94
C HIS A 183 -11.47 -10.94 -13.38
N TYR A 184 -12.72 -11.35 -13.23
CA TYR A 184 -13.12 -12.62 -12.62
C TYR A 184 -12.39 -13.83 -13.23
N ASN A 185 -12.21 -13.84 -14.54
CA ASN A 185 -11.55 -14.93 -15.27
C ASN A 185 -10.00 -14.91 -15.19
N GLU A 186 -9.41 -13.91 -14.57
CA GLU A 186 -7.95 -13.76 -14.41
C GLU A 186 -7.46 -14.27 -13.06
N GLY A 187 -8.39 -14.51 -12.12
CA GLY A 187 -8.09 -15.03 -10.80
C GLY A 187 -7.64 -16.50 -10.84
N ARG A 188 -6.65 -16.85 -9.99
CA ARG A 188 -6.34 -18.25 -9.75
C ARG A 188 -7.45 -18.89 -8.93
N GLN A 189 -7.83 -20.10 -9.32
CA GLN A 189 -8.83 -20.88 -8.62
C GLN A 189 -8.20 -22.12 -8.02
N TRP A 190 -8.63 -22.49 -6.81
CA TRP A 190 -8.24 -23.73 -6.17
C TRP A 190 -9.28 -24.18 -5.17
N PHE A 191 -9.21 -25.46 -4.78
CA PHE A 191 -10.11 -26.06 -3.79
C PHE A 191 -9.37 -26.29 -2.47
N TYR A 192 -10.10 -26.10 -1.37
CA TYR A 192 -9.60 -26.46 -0.04
C TYR A 192 -10.71 -27.08 0.83
N PRO A 193 -10.44 -28.15 1.58
CA PRO A 193 -9.26 -29.01 1.42
C PRO A 193 -9.21 -29.64 0.02
N GLU A 194 -8.02 -29.91 -0.49
CA GLU A 194 -7.82 -30.36 -1.88
C GLU A 194 -8.58 -31.67 -2.20
N LYS A 195 -8.70 -32.58 -1.18
CA LYS A 195 -9.36 -33.86 -1.34
C LYS A 195 -10.89 -33.78 -1.35
N THR A 196 -11.47 -33.03 -0.41
CA THR A 196 -12.92 -32.95 -0.21
C THR A 196 -13.57 -31.85 -1.02
N LYS A 197 -12.76 -30.83 -1.46
CA LYS A 197 -13.21 -29.70 -2.30
C LYS A 197 -14.41 -28.96 -1.71
N GLU A 198 -14.42 -28.77 -0.41
CA GLU A 198 -15.53 -28.15 0.31
C GLU A 198 -15.66 -26.67 -0.02
N TYR A 199 -14.52 -26.01 -0.25
CA TYR A 199 -14.45 -24.60 -0.61
C TYR A 199 -13.73 -24.43 -1.93
N GLU A 200 -14.25 -23.59 -2.78
CA GLU A 200 -13.57 -23.09 -3.96
C GLU A 200 -13.16 -21.66 -3.72
N PHE A 201 -11.88 -21.38 -3.90
CA PHE A 201 -11.29 -20.06 -3.74
C PHE A 201 -10.97 -19.46 -5.11
N LEU A 202 -11.32 -18.20 -5.29
CA LEU A 202 -10.88 -17.35 -6.41
C LEU A 202 -10.03 -16.21 -5.86
N GLU A 203 -8.81 -16.09 -6.35
CA GLU A 203 -7.91 -15.00 -5.98
C GLU A 203 -8.36 -13.68 -6.61
N LEU A 204 -8.63 -12.67 -5.80
CA LEU A 204 -8.99 -11.32 -6.21
C LEU A 204 -7.77 -10.40 -6.29
N ALA A 205 -7.98 -9.11 -6.65
CA ALA A 205 -6.91 -8.14 -6.76
C ALA A 205 -6.12 -8.02 -5.44
N SER A 206 -4.81 -8.08 -5.53
CA SER A 206 -3.89 -7.95 -4.39
C SER A 206 -2.56 -7.36 -4.85
N THR A 207 -1.71 -6.96 -3.89
CA THR A 207 -0.42 -6.33 -4.16
C THR A 207 0.68 -6.86 -3.27
N ILE A 208 1.90 -6.84 -3.77
CA ILE A 208 3.10 -7.14 -2.98
C ILE A 208 3.42 -6.04 -1.97
N ALA A 209 2.94 -4.80 -2.18
CA ALA A 209 3.12 -3.70 -1.23
C ALA A 209 2.41 -3.95 0.11
N LEU A 210 1.38 -4.81 0.12
CA LEU A 210 0.69 -5.27 1.32
C LEU A 210 0.62 -6.80 1.36
N PRO A 211 1.73 -7.48 1.63
CA PRO A 211 1.82 -8.93 1.55
C PRO A 211 0.93 -9.66 2.56
N HIS A 212 0.53 -8.98 3.63
CA HIS A 212 -0.34 -9.53 4.69
C HIS A 212 -1.83 -9.37 4.39
N SER A 213 -2.18 -8.70 3.29
CA SER A 213 -3.56 -8.44 2.89
C SER A 213 -3.87 -9.19 1.60
N LYS A 214 -4.78 -10.15 1.67
CA LYS A 214 -5.23 -10.95 0.52
C LYS A 214 -6.74 -10.93 0.47
N ALA A 215 -7.28 -10.86 -0.74
CA ALA A 215 -8.72 -10.92 -0.99
C ALA A 215 -9.05 -12.16 -1.81
N PHE A 216 -10.09 -12.85 -1.40
CA PHE A 216 -10.59 -14.04 -2.07
C PHE A 216 -12.11 -13.98 -2.14
N GLU A 217 -12.66 -14.48 -3.23
CA GLU A 217 -14.03 -14.98 -3.26
C GLU A 217 -14.01 -16.43 -2.84
N VAL A 218 -14.90 -16.82 -1.96
CA VAL A 218 -14.97 -18.19 -1.45
C VAL A 218 -16.37 -18.74 -1.72
N GLN A 219 -16.44 -19.79 -2.51
CA GLN A 219 -17.68 -20.55 -2.75
C GLN A 219 -17.69 -21.81 -1.89
N ILE A 220 -18.80 -22.04 -1.20
CA ILE A 220 -19.01 -23.26 -0.41
C ILE A 220 -19.67 -24.28 -1.31
N ASN A 221 -18.98 -25.40 -1.59
CA ASN A 221 -19.47 -26.44 -2.51
C ASN A 221 -20.30 -27.54 -1.84
N ASN A 222 -20.09 -27.77 -0.53
CA ASN A 222 -20.84 -28.76 0.22
C ASN A 222 -21.43 -28.15 1.49
N LEU A 223 -22.74 -27.90 1.46
CA LEU A 223 -23.55 -27.55 2.63
C LEU A 223 -24.14 -28.84 3.29
N ILE A 224 -23.41 -29.94 3.31
CA ILE A 224 -23.85 -31.11 4.06
C ILE A 224 -23.62 -30.79 5.54
N ASN A 225 -24.73 -30.83 6.32
CA ASN A 225 -24.76 -30.75 7.78
C ASN A 225 -23.79 -31.75 8.40
N GLN A 226 -22.54 -31.42 8.46
CA GLN A 226 -21.57 -32.08 9.31
C GLN A 226 -21.08 -31.06 10.29
N ASP A 227 -21.08 -31.40 11.56
CA ASP A 227 -20.54 -30.59 12.65
C ASP A 227 -19.19 -30.01 12.20
N PHE A 228 -19.09 -28.67 12.18
CA PHE A 228 -17.82 -27.99 11.91
C PHE A 228 -16.90 -28.27 13.09
N ASP A 229 -16.04 -29.25 12.95
CA ASP A 229 -14.85 -29.38 13.79
C ASP A 229 -13.88 -28.25 13.38
N LEU A 230 -13.91 -27.16 14.14
CA LEU A 230 -12.98 -26.04 14.05
C LEU A 230 -11.68 -26.36 14.79
#